data_6d0a045a94b7aaa108686101cd7681d3
#
_entry.id   6d0a045a94b7aaa108686101cd7681d3
#
_cell.length_a   1.000
_cell.length_b   1.000
_cell.length_c   1.000
_cell.angle_alpha   90.00
_cell.angle_beta   90.00
_cell.angle_gamma   90.00
#
_symmetry.space_group_name_H-M   'P 1'
#
loop_
_entity.id
_entity.type
_entity.pdbx_description
1 polymer ?
#
loop_
_entity_poly.entity_id
_entity_poly.type
_entity_poly.pdbx_seq_one_letter_code
_entity_poly.pdbx_strand_id
1 'polypeptide(L)'
;EKEYIKLQNENKQHKLWQIIYGLSTLLTFLLFYVYYKKYKIAKNEQKRQTMELQHILEKSASQKTNNKDTLSQIKETNIYSIFLQKTQNKNNINENEWKELDELVNKYYFDFKITLYRICKLSEIEYRICLLLKVGFTLSDMATILHREPSTLSMARKRLYKKLFHKDGKAEELDIFIRSI
;
A
#
# COMPACT_ATOMS: atom_id res chain seq x y z
N GLU A 1 -57.34 25.39 41.45
CA GLU A 1 -57.38 25.10 40.00
C GLU A 1 -56.06 25.45 39.26
N LYS A 2 -55.48 26.62 39.49
CA LYS A 2 -54.21 27.05 38.88
C LYS A 2 -53.00 26.19 39.31
N GLU A 3 -52.94 25.73 40.54
CA GLU A 3 -51.87 24.90 41.06
C GLU A 3 -51.88 23.48 40.49
N TYR A 4 -53.06 22.92 40.26
CA TYR A 4 -53.21 21.60 39.61
C TYR A 4 -52.75 21.62 38.14
N ILE A 5 -53.08 22.69 37.42
CA ILE A 5 -52.65 22.88 36.01
C ILE A 5 -51.12 23.02 35.94
N LYS A 6 -50.48 23.72 36.91
CA LYS A 6 -49.02 23.88 36.99
C LYS A 6 -48.33 22.53 37.22
N LEU A 7 -48.81 21.72 38.14
CA LEU A 7 -48.29 20.40 38.46
C LEU A 7 -48.41 19.42 37.26
N GLN A 8 -49.53 19.49 36.53
CA GLN A 8 -49.73 18.69 35.31
C GLN A 8 -48.74 19.09 34.21
N ASN A 9 -48.43 20.36 34.08
CA ASN A 9 -47.51 20.86 33.06
C ASN A 9 -46.05 20.47 33.40
N GLU A 10 -45.65 20.53 34.66
CA GLU A 10 -44.34 20.08 35.13
C GLU A 10 -44.14 18.57 34.91
N ASN A 11 -45.15 17.76 35.22
CA ASN A 11 -45.13 16.33 34.97
C ASN A 11 -45.05 15.98 33.44
N LYS A 12 -45.69 16.73 32.59
CA LYS A 12 -45.57 16.56 31.14
C LYS A 12 -44.16 16.92 30.62
N GLN A 13 -43.59 17.98 31.15
CA GLN A 13 -42.22 18.37 30.79
C GLN A 13 -41.20 17.33 31.24
N HIS A 14 -41.29 16.81 32.48
CA HIS A 14 -40.39 15.71 32.94
C HIS A 14 -40.49 14.48 32.06
N LYS A 15 -41.67 14.06 31.64
CA LYS A 15 -41.84 12.93 30.69
C LYS A 15 -41.23 13.21 29.33
N LEU A 16 -41.36 14.43 28.80
CA LEU A 16 -40.72 14.80 27.55
C LEU A 16 -39.17 14.77 27.63
N TRP A 17 -38.61 15.29 28.72
CA TRP A 17 -37.17 15.21 28.95
C TRP A 17 -36.65 13.78 29.06
N GLN A 18 -37.39 12.89 29.73
CA GLN A 18 -37.04 11.46 29.79
C GLN A 18 -36.99 10.79 28.41
N ILE A 19 -37.96 11.12 27.55
CA ILE A 19 -38.01 10.62 26.17
C ILE A 19 -36.84 11.16 25.35
N ILE A 20 -36.51 12.44 25.47
CA ILE A 20 -35.38 13.08 24.77
C ILE A 20 -34.06 12.43 25.20
N TYR A 21 -33.86 12.23 26.50
CA TYR A 21 -32.63 11.54 27.01
C TYR A 21 -32.56 10.09 26.52
N GLY A 22 -33.67 9.36 26.52
CA GLY A 22 -33.75 8.00 25.99
C GLY A 22 -33.41 7.91 24.52
N LEU A 23 -33.91 8.82 23.70
CA LEU A 23 -33.60 8.91 22.27
C LEU A 23 -32.14 9.30 22.03
N SER A 24 -31.60 10.24 22.80
CA SER A 24 -30.21 10.66 22.74
C SER A 24 -29.25 9.49 23.04
N THR A 25 -29.53 8.72 24.10
CA THR A 25 -28.72 7.55 24.46
C THR A 25 -28.79 6.47 23.39
N LEU A 26 -29.95 6.22 22.80
CA LEU A 26 -30.12 5.26 21.72
C LEU A 26 -29.30 5.68 20.48
N LEU A 27 -29.31 6.96 20.13
CA LEU A 27 -28.54 7.50 19.01
C LEU A 27 -27.03 7.34 19.24
N THR A 28 -26.54 7.62 20.44
CA THR A 28 -25.11 7.44 20.77
C THR A 28 -24.70 5.98 20.68
N PHE A 29 -25.53 5.04 21.11
CA PHE A 29 -25.27 3.60 20.94
C PHE A 29 -25.23 3.17 19.49
N LEU A 30 -26.12 3.70 18.64
CA LEU A 30 -26.12 3.42 17.19
C LEU A 30 -24.83 3.93 16.51
N LEU A 31 -24.42 5.16 16.83
CA LEU A 31 -23.19 5.74 16.29
C LEU A 31 -21.96 4.93 16.74
N PHE A 32 -21.92 4.53 18.02
CA PHE A 32 -20.84 3.68 18.54
C PHE A 32 -20.81 2.31 17.85
N TYR A 33 -21.98 1.69 17.62
CA TYR A 33 -22.07 0.42 16.89
C TYR A 33 -21.56 0.51 15.45
N VAL A 34 -21.93 1.58 14.72
CA VAL A 34 -21.47 1.82 13.34
C VAL A 34 -19.96 2.05 13.30
N TYR A 35 -19.44 2.84 14.25
CA TYR A 35 -18.01 3.08 14.39
C TYR A 35 -17.25 1.77 14.69
N TYR A 36 -17.71 0.99 15.64
CA TYR A 36 -17.13 -0.29 16.01
C TYR A 36 -17.12 -1.29 14.84
N LYS A 37 -18.22 -1.35 14.10
CA LYS A 37 -18.32 -2.21 12.90
C LYS A 37 -17.30 -1.80 11.83
N LYS A 38 -17.17 -0.51 11.54
CA LYS A 38 -16.15 0.01 10.61
C LYS A 38 -14.74 -0.30 11.09
N TYR A 39 -14.45 -0.08 12.35
CA TYR A 39 -13.15 -0.39 12.95
C TYR A 39 -12.80 -1.88 12.84
N LYS A 40 -13.75 -2.77 13.15
CA LYS A 40 -13.56 -4.22 13.05
C LYS A 40 -13.29 -4.68 11.61
N ILE A 41 -14.00 -4.11 10.62
CA ILE A 41 -13.78 -4.40 9.20
C ILE A 41 -12.37 -3.96 8.78
N ALA A 42 -11.97 -2.73 9.09
CA ALA A 42 -10.63 -2.22 8.77
C ALA A 42 -9.51 -3.05 9.42
N LYS A 43 -9.69 -3.45 10.69
CA LYS A 43 -8.72 -4.30 11.39
C LYS A 43 -8.60 -5.70 10.78
N ASN A 44 -9.70 -6.29 10.34
CA ASN A 44 -9.70 -7.60 9.69
C ASN A 44 -9.03 -7.54 8.32
N GLU A 45 -9.24 -6.46 7.56
CA GLU A 45 -8.58 -6.25 6.27
C GLU A 45 -7.06 -6.12 6.43
N GLN A 46 -6.60 -5.34 7.41
CA GLN A 46 -5.17 -5.27 7.76
C GLN A 46 -4.58 -6.64 8.10
N LYS A 47 -5.29 -7.42 8.92
CA LYS A 47 -4.82 -8.75 9.33
C LYS A 47 -4.74 -9.70 8.13
N ARG A 48 -5.70 -9.63 7.19
CA ARG A 48 -5.70 -10.45 5.96
C ARG A 48 -4.50 -10.10 5.08
N GLN A 49 -4.27 -8.81 4.85
CA GLN A 49 -3.13 -8.33 4.06
C GLN A 49 -1.79 -8.75 4.68
N THR A 50 -1.66 -8.68 6.00
CA THR A 50 -0.45 -9.12 6.70
C THR A 50 -0.20 -10.63 6.56
N MET A 51 -1.25 -11.45 6.63
CA MET A 51 -1.14 -12.90 6.43
C MET A 51 -0.79 -13.27 4.98
N GLU A 52 -1.41 -12.60 3.99
CA GLU A 52 -1.04 -12.80 2.57
C GLU A 52 0.42 -12.44 2.32
N LEU A 53 0.88 -11.36 2.92
CA LEU A 53 2.26 -10.92 2.83
C LEU A 53 3.24 -11.94 3.44
N GLN A 54 2.93 -12.49 4.62
CA GLN A 54 3.73 -13.54 5.24
C GLN A 54 3.81 -14.79 4.38
N HIS A 55 2.69 -15.23 3.81
CA HIS A 55 2.65 -16.37 2.89
C HIS A 55 3.51 -16.16 1.65
N ILE A 56 3.49 -14.93 1.09
CA ILE A 56 4.35 -14.57 -0.06
C ILE A 56 5.83 -14.61 0.34
N LEU A 57 6.19 -14.10 1.52
CA LEU A 57 7.57 -14.12 2.03
C LEU A 57 8.07 -15.55 2.27
N GLU A 58 7.25 -16.44 2.81
CA GLU A 58 7.60 -17.85 3.01
C GLU A 58 7.80 -18.59 1.67
N LYS A 59 6.91 -18.34 0.69
CA LYS A 59 7.04 -18.91 -0.66
C LYS A 59 8.28 -18.40 -1.38
N SER A 60 8.64 -17.12 -1.21
CA SER A 60 9.81 -16.52 -1.83
C SER A 60 11.13 -16.99 -1.20
N ALA A 61 11.12 -17.37 0.07
CA ALA A 61 12.30 -17.93 0.73
C ALA A 61 12.75 -19.27 0.10
N SER A 62 11.81 -20.06 -0.42
CA SER A 62 12.09 -21.30 -1.14
C SER A 62 12.54 -21.12 -2.60
N GLN A 63 12.35 -19.93 -3.19
CA GLN A 63 12.72 -19.62 -4.60
C GLN A 63 14.07 -18.91 -4.76
N LYS A 64 14.85 -18.75 -3.71
CA LYS A 64 16.06 -17.92 -3.69
C LYS A 64 17.17 -18.34 -4.66
N THR A 65 17.20 -19.60 -5.09
CA THR A 65 18.21 -20.13 -6.01
C THR A 65 17.98 -19.72 -7.48
N ASN A 66 16.73 -19.59 -7.92
CA ASN A 66 16.43 -19.24 -9.32
C ASN A 66 16.57 -17.73 -9.64
N ASN A 67 16.45 -16.85 -8.66
CA ASN A 67 16.42 -15.40 -8.90
C ASN A 67 17.73 -14.81 -9.42
N LYS A 68 18.89 -15.41 -9.12
CA LYS A 68 20.19 -14.90 -9.58
C LYS A 68 20.40 -15.13 -11.07
N ASP A 69 20.04 -16.31 -11.56
CA ASP A 69 20.15 -16.65 -12.97
C ASP A 69 19.13 -15.86 -13.80
N THR A 70 17.92 -15.70 -13.29
CA THR A 70 16.86 -14.88 -13.92
C THR A 70 17.28 -13.42 -14.06
N LEU A 71 17.85 -12.83 -13.00
CA LEU A 71 18.34 -11.45 -13.06
C LEU A 71 19.47 -11.27 -14.08
N SER A 72 20.37 -12.26 -14.21
CA SER A 72 21.42 -12.24 -15.22
C SER A 72 20.84 -12.22 -16.63
N GLN A 73 19.86 -13.07 -16.92
CA GLN A 73 19.15 -13.09 -18.20
C GLN A 73 18.44 -11.77 -18.53
N ILE A 74 17.79 -11.14 -17.52
CA ILE A 74 17.16 -9.83 -17.70
C ILE A 74 18.21 -8.78 -18.08
N LYS A 75 19.36 -8.78 -17.45
CA LYS A 75 20.44 -7.82 -17.73
C LYS A 75 21.06 -7.94 -19.13
N GLU A 76 20.91 -9.08 -19.76
CA GLU A 76 21.35 -9.32 -21.16
C GLU A 76 20.32 -8.83 -22.20
N THR A 77 19.13 -8.41 -21.77
CA THR A 77 18.10 -7.95 -22.70
C THR A 77 18.35 -6.54 -23.21
N ASN A 78 17.84 -6.28 -24.43
CA ASN A 78 17.93 -4.96 -25.06
C ASN A 78 17.28 -3.86 -24.20
N ILE A 79 16.09 -4.13 -23.65
CA ILE A 79 15.38 -3.12 -22.82
C ILE A 79 16.18 -2.73 -21.58
N TYR A 80 16.85 -3.68 -20.91
CA TYR A 80 17.71 -3.34 -19.78
C TYR A 80 18.88 -2.45 -20.20
N SER A 81 19.51 -2.74 -21.35
CA SER A 81 20.60 -1.91 -21.88
C SER A 81 20.13 -0.50 -22.25
N ILE A 82 18.93 -0.34 -22.79
CA ILE A 82 18.30 0.98 -23.07
C ILE A 82 18.15 1.77 -21.75
N PHE A 83 17.63 1.16 -20.71
CA PHE A 83 17.49 1.82 -19.40
C PHE A 83 18.85 2.24 -18.85
N LEU A 84 19.85 1.37 -18.93
CA LEU A 84 21.21 1.67 -18.46
C LEU A 84 21.84 2.82 -19.24
N GLN A 85 21.74 2.80 -20.58
CA GLN A 85 22.26 3.86 -21.44
C GLN A 85 21.57 5.21 -21.17
N LYS A 86 20.26 5.19 -20.98
CA LYS A 86 19.50 6.41 -20.66
C LYS A 86 19.82 6.96 -19.27
N THR A 87 20.15 6.11 -18.33
CA THR A 87 20.67 6.53 -17.02
C THR A 87 21.98 7.28 -17.18
N GLN A 88 22.92 6.77 -17.96
CA GLN A 88 24.22 7.42 -18.23
C GLN A 88 24.06 8.76 -18.95
N ASN A 89 23.17 8.83 -19.94
CA ASN A 89 22.94 10.02 -20.77
C ASN A 89 21.90 10.99 -20.19
N LYS A 90 21.28 10.66 -19.04
CA LYS A 90 20.19 11.40 -18.40
C LYS A 90 18.98 11.63 -19.31
N ASN A 91 18.70 10.69 -20.19
CA ASN A 91 17.58 10.76 -21.13
C ASN A 91 16.30 10.20 -20.50
N ASN A 92 15.16 10.71 -20.97
CA ASN A 92 13.85 10.25 -20.52
C ASN A 92 13.54 8.83 -21.01
N ILE A 93 12.94 8.03 -20.14
CA ILE A 93 12.30 6.76 -20.51
C ILE A 93 10.88 7.07 -21.01
N ASN A 94 10.53 6.59 -22.19
CA ASN A 94 9.18 6.77 -22.74
C ASN A 94 8.22 5.66 -22.25
N GLU A 95 6.92 5.85 -22.47
CA GLU A 95 5.89 4.91 -22.00
C GLU A 95 5.99 3.52 -22.63
N ASN A 96 6.42 3.41 -23.89
CA ASN A 96 6.59 2.11 -24.53
C ASN A 96 7.75 1.33 -23.91
N GLU A 97 8.84 2.00 -23.55
CA GLU A 97 9.97 1.38 -22.84
C GLU A 97 9.58 0.93 -21.43
N TRP A 98 8.76 1.70 -20.71
CA TRP A 98 8.19 1.27 -19.44
C TRP A 98 7.31 0.04 -19.58
N LYS A 99 6.48 0.00 -20.60
CA LYS A 99 5.63 -1.15 -20.91
C LYS A 99 6.45 -2.39 -21.25
N GLU A 100 7.50 -2.24 -22.06
CA GLU A 100 8.40 -3.34 -22.42
C GLU A 100 9.13 -3.89 -21.17
N LEU A 101 9.59 -3.01 -20.27
CA LEU A 101 10.18 -3.45 -18.99
C LEU A 101 9.15 -4.16 -18.11
N ASP A 102 7.91 -3.67 -18.02
CA ASP A 102 6.81 -4.32 -17.28
C ASP A 102 6.54 -5.73 -17.83
N GLU A 103 6.41 -5.88 -19.15
CA GLU A 103 6.20 -7.17 -19.82
C GLU A 103 7.38 -8.12 -19.56
N LEU A 104 8.61 -7.63 -19.67
CA LEU A 104 9.80 -8.41 -19.39
C LEU A 104 9.82 -8.93 -17.95
N VAL A 105 9.60 -8.04 -16.97
CA VAL A 105 9.61 -8.43 -15.55
C VAL A 105 8.53 -9.46 -15.26
N ASN A 106 7.30 -9.27 -15.78
CA ASN A 106 6.21 -10.22 -15.57
C ASN A 106 6.38 -11.55 -16.34
N LYS A 107 7.18 -11.58 -17.41
CA LYS A 107 7.57 -12.80 -18.11
C LYS A 107 8.53 -13.65 -17.26
N TYR A 108 9.52 -13.02 -16.65
CA TYR A 108 10.56 -13.72 -15.88
C TYR A 108 10.18 -13.96 -14.43
N TYR A 109 9.40 -13.05 -13.85
CA TYR A 109 8.89 -13.14 -12.48
C TYR A 109 7.36 -13.26 -12.53
N PHE A 110 6.91 -14.47 -12.75
CA PHE A 110 5.49 -14.78 -12.88
C PHE A 110 4.71 -14.24 -11.68
N ASP A 111 3.58 -13.58 -11.96
CA ASP A 111 2.71 -12.96 -10.94
C ASP A 111 3.29 -11.76 -10.16
N PHE A 112 4.46 -11.21 -10.52
CA PHE A 112 5.05 -10.07 -9.81
C PHE A 112 4.07 -8.89 -9.68
N LYS A 113 3.49 -8.44 -10.78
CA LYS A 113 2.50 -7.36 -10.81
C LYS A 113 1.25 -7.71 -10.01
N ILE A 114 0.70 -8.90 -10.25
CA ILE A 114 -0.51 -9.38 -9.57
C ILE A 114 -0.29 -9.45 -8.06
N THR A 115 0.86 -9.94 -7.63
CA THR A 115 1.24 -10.04 -6.22
C THR A 115 1.26 -8.68 -5.55
N LEU A 116 1.91 -7.69 -6.16
CA LEU A 116 1.98 -6.34 -5.61
C LEU A 116 0.60 -5.67 -5.52
N TYR A 117 -0.22 -5.75 -6.58
CA TYR A 117 -1.54 -5.13 -6.59
C TYR A 117 -2.57 -5.86 -5.70
N ARG A 118 -2.34 -7.15 -5.38
CA ARG A 118 -3.14 -7.88 -4.39
C ARG A 118 -2.89 -7.37 -2.97
N ILE A 119 -1.65 -6.98 -2.66
CA ILE A 119 -1.30 -6.45 -1.33
C ILE A 119 -1.87 -5.05 -1.14
N CYS A 120 -1.63 -4.14 -2.09
CA CYS A 120 -2.17 -2.79 -2.04
C CYS A 120 -2.27 -2.14 -3.43
N LYS A 121 -3.15 -1.13 -3.55
CA LYS A 121 -3.23 -0.31 -4.77
C LYS A 121 -1.99 0.57 -4.88
N LEU A 122 -1.17 0.35 -5.90
CA LEU A 122 0.00 1.18 -6.20
C LEU A 122 -0.34 2.29 -7.18
N SER A 123 0.28 3.47 -7.00
CA SER A 123 0.36 4.48 -8.04
C SER A 123 1.38 4.06 -9.10
N GLU A 124 1.32 4.68 -10.26
CA GLU A 124 2.25 4.40 -11.35
C GLU A 124 3.71 4.56 -10.95
N ILE A 125 4.05 5.66 -10.27
CA ILE A 125 5.41 5.91 -9.79
C ILE A 125 5.87 4.88 -8.74
N GLU A 126 4.98 4.44 -7.85
CA GLU A 126 5.29 3.39 -6.87
C GLU A 126 5.57 2.05 -7.57
N TYR A 127 4.80 1.73 -8.61
CA TYR A 127 5.01 0.51 -9.39
C TYR A 127 6.32 0.58 -10.20
N ARG A 128 6.64 1.71 -10.84
CA ARG A 128 7.92 1.92 -11.53
C ARG A 128 9.12 1.76 -10.57
N ILE A 129 9.01 2.24 -9.33
CA ILE A 129 10.03 1.98 -8.30
C ILE A 129 10.20 0.47 -8.06
N CYS A 130 9.10 -0.29 -7.92
CA CYS A 130 9.16 -1.74 -7.75
C CYS A 130 9.80 -2.45 -8.93
N LEU A 131 9.47 -2.06 -10.18
CA LEU A 131 10.08 -2.62 -11.39
C LEU A 131 11.60 -2.41 -11.40
N LEU A 132 12.07 -1.19 -11.15
CA LEU A 132 13.50 -0.86 -11.13
C LEU A 132 14.24 -1.61 -10.02
N LEU A 133 13.65 -1.72 -8.82
CA LEU A 133 14.22 -2.51 -7.71
C LEU A 133 14.32 -3.99 -8.09
N LYS A 134 13.30 -4.54 -8.76
CA LYS A 134 13.26 -5.95 -9.15
C LYS A 134 14.34 -6.31 -10.12
N VAL A 135 14.64 -5.46 -11.09
CA VAL A 135 15.72 -5.65 -12.07
C VAL A 135 17.08 -5.16 -11.59
N GLY A 136 17.17 -4.70 -10.33
CA GLY A 136 18.45 -4.46 -9.66
C GLY A 136 19.08 -3.10 -9.90
N PHE A 137 18.35 -2.07 -10.37
CA PHE A 137 18.87 -0.70 -10.44
C PHE A 137 19.21 -0.15 -9.05
N THR A 138 20.29 0.64 -8.98
CA THR A 138 20.71 1.33 -7.77
C THR A 138 19.82 2.53 -7.46
N LEU A 139 19.89 3.05 -6.22
CA LEU A 139 19.17 4.28 -5.86
C LEU A 139 19.54 5.45 -6.77
N SER A 140 20.82 5.59 -7.13
CA SER A 140 21.31 6.64 -8.02
C SER A 140 20.72 6.50 -9.43
N ASP A 141 20.71 5.27 -9.98
CA ASP A 141 20.12 5.00 -11.30
C ASP A 141 18.63 5.32 -11.31
N MET A 142 17.90 4.84 -10.29
CA MET A 142 16.47 5.11 -10.15
C MET A 142 16.18 6.60 -10.02
N ALA A 143 17.01 7.36 -9.30
CA ALA A 143 16.88 8.80 -9.15
C ALA A 143 17.00 9.50 -10.52
N THR A 144 17.96 9.08 -11.32
CA THR A 144 18.15 9.60 -12.69
C THR A 144 16.98 9.22 -13.60
N ILE A 145 16.58 7.94 -13.63
CA ILE A 145 15.49 7.41 -14.48
C ILE A 145 14.14 8.09 -14.15
N LEU A 146 13.86 8.31 -12.86
CA LEU A 146 12.59 8.88 -12.40
C LEU A 146 12.62 10.40 -12.28
N HIS A 147 13.75 11.04 -12.62
CA HIS A 147 13.97 12.50 -12.46
C HIS A 147 13.61 12.98 -11.05
N ARG A 148 14.13 12.29 -10.03
CA ARG A 148 13.89 12.60 -8.62
C ARG A 148 15.20 12.65 -7.85
N GLU A 149 15.23 13.49 -6.81
CA GLU A 149 16.36 13.48 -5.89
C GLU A 149 16.46 12.16 -5.13
N PRO A 150 17.68 11.63 -4.87
CA PRO A 150 17.87 10.38 -4.13
C PRO A 150 17.19 10.37 -2.75
N SER A 151 17.19 11.51 -2.05
CA SER A 151 16.51 11.69 -0.77
C SER A 151 15.00 11.52 -0.88
N THR A 152 14.39 12.13 -1.90
CA THR A 152 12.96 12.02 -2.21
C THR A 152 12.59 10.57 -2.53
N LEU A 153 13.43 9.87 -3.28
CA LEU A 153 13.21 8.48 -3.64
C LEU A 153 13.36 7.53 -2.44
N SER A 154 14.31 7.80 -1.54
CA SER A 154 14.43 7.08 -0.26
C SER A 154 13.19 7.24 0.61
N MET A 155 12.65 8.46 0.68
CA MET A 155 11.40 8.73 1.39
C MET A 155 10.19 8.02 0.72
N ALA A 156 10.13 8.00 -0.61
CA ALA A 156 9.08 7.29 -1.35
C ALA A 156 9.12 5.78 -1.06
N ARG A 157 10.31 5.16 -1.09
CA ARG A 157 10.49 3.73 -0.75
C ARG A 157 10.06 3.43 0.69
N LYS A 158 10.43 4.28 1.66
CA LYS A 158 10.00 4.14 3.05
C LYS A 158 8.47 4.21 3.19
N ARG A 159 7.81 5.16 2.51
CA ARG A 159 6.34 5.27 2.49
C ARG A 159 5.69 4.06 1.83
N LEU A 160 6.28 3.56 0.76
CA LEU A 160 5.80 2.37 0.08
C LEU A 160 5.93 1.12 0.97
N TYR A 161 7.02 0.97 1.70
CA TYR A 161 7.16 -0.08 2.72
C TYR A 161 6.04 0.00 3.76
N LYS A 162 5.80 1.19 4.32
CA LYS A 162 4.71 1.41 5.28
C LYS A 162 3.33 1.08 4.70
N LYS A 163 3.11 1.40 3.42
CA LYS A 163 1.87 1.11 2.70
C LYS A 163 1.65 -0.39 2.50
N LEU A 164 2.70 -1.13 2.15
CA LEU A 164 2.65 -2.58 1.95
C LEU A 164 2.48 -3.36 3.27
N PHE A 165 3.21 -2.96 4.30
CA PHE A 165 3.33 -3.75 5.54
C PHE A 165 2.54 -3.18 6.72
N HIS A 166 1.92 -2.00 6.56
CA HIS A 166 1.21 -1.26 7.62
C HIS A 166 2.04 -1.00 8.88
N LYS A 167 3.38 -0.97 8.73
CA LYS A 167 4.33 -0.68 9.81
C LYS A 167 5.45 0.23 9.31
N ASP A 168 6.07 0.96 10.23
CA ASP A 168 7.26 1.74 9.91
C ASP A 168 8.45 0.79 9.67
N GLY A 169 9.31 1.17 8.72
CA GLY A 169 10.50 0.42 8.35
C GLY A 169 11.46 1.27 7.54
N LYS A 170 12.60 0.67 7.18
CA LYS A 170 13.62 1.33 6.37
C LYS A 170 13.37 1.09 4.87
N ALA A 171 13.91 1.96 4.03
CA ALA A 171 13.81 1.81 2.57
C ALA A 171 14.47 0.51 2.07
N GLU A 172 15.54 0.07 2.71
CA GLU A 172 16.27 -1.15 2.40
C GLU A 172 15.44 -2.42 2.60
N GLU A 173 14.51 -2.38 3.57
CA GLU A 173 13.59 -3.50 3.81
C GLU A 173 12.61 -3.69 2.66
N LEU A 174 12.19 -2.59 2.00
CA LEU A 174 11.43 -2.66 0.76
C LEU A 174 12.25 -3.33 -0.35
N ASP A 175 13.52 -2.92 -0.50
CA ASP A 175 14.39 -3.45 -1.54
C ASP A 175 14.57 -4.97 -1.40
N ILE A 176 14.78 -5.44 -0.17
CA ILE A 176 14.88 -6.87 0.14
C ILE A 176 13.59 -7.60 -0.24
N PHE A 177 12.43 -7.05 0.16
CA PHE A 177 11.14 -7.65 -0.16
C PHE A 177 10.89 -7.72 -1.66
N ILE A 178 11.05 -6.60 -2.39
CA ILE A 178 10.81 -6.55 -3.85
C ILE A 178 11.71 -7.52 -4.61
N ARG A 179 12.96 -7.67 -4.18
CA ARG A 179 13.88 -8.62 -4.80
C ARG A 179 13.56 -10.07 -4.48
N SER A 180 12.87 -10.33 -3.38
CA SER A 180 12.54 -11.69 -2.94
C SER A 180 11.29 -12.29 -3.59
N ILE A 181 10.33 -11.48 -4.03
CA ILE A 181 9.08 -11.90 -4.67
C ILE A 181 9.21 -12.20 -6.15
#